data_9107fee43d776fe04ed251f2b733cb48
#
_entry.id   9107fee43d776fe04ed251f2b733cb48
#
_cell.length_a   1.000
_cell.length_b   1.000
_cell.length_c   1.000
_cell.angle_alpha   90.00
_cell.angle_beta   90.00
_cell.angle_gamma   90.00
#
_symmetry.space_group_name_H-M   'P 1'
#
loop_
_entity.id
_entity.type
_entity.pdbx_description
1 polymer ?
#
loop_
_entity_poly.entity_id
_entity_poly.type
_entity_poly.pdbx_seq_one_letter_code
_entity_poly.pdbx_strand_id
1 'polypeptide(L)'
;MLSFNPDKPNFIVMVGLPGSGKTTTANNIGERFKMDVFSSDEYRSIICDSPADQSKNDEVFKRLYHDLRYSLEQGKSVVLDATNVSLKARLRAMAEIQGINCHKIAYVMTTPYETIVERDSKRRWKVGEDVIKKNFLRSFLFPAWGEGWDEIVVPSITREVLDCPYKEFETLWNDLAAKTMNFNQNNPYHSLTLGAHMGKTADILCNTGIRNDSIITAAMLHDIGKLYTQTTDEQGISHYYNHAAMGTLYLMSCPKLLGLDNYDACLQALFYVSWHMMAHDIKKGTDKTKSKYRRILGNTTYDLLLKFGDADTEAH
;
A
#
# COMPACT_ATOMS: atom_id res chain seq x y z
N MET A 1 -9.61 -8.43 -10.92
CA MET A 1 -11.06 -8.50 -10.61
C MET A 1 -11.19 -9.40 -9.39
N LEU A 2 -12.02 -9.02 -8.37
CA LEU A 2 -12.18 -9.83 -7.16
C LEU A 2 -12.69 -11.22 -7.51
N SER A 3 -11.94 -12.27 -7.16
CA SER A 3 -12.31 -13.66 -7.39
C SER A 3 -12.56 -14.36 -6.05
N PHE A 4 -13.62 -15.16 -5.99
CA PHE A 4 -13.98 -15.92 -4.80
C PHE A 4 -13.66 -17.39 -4.99
N ASN A 5 -13.15 -18.01 -3.96
CA ASN A 5 -13.03 -19.46 -3.95
C ASN A 5 -14.41 -20.07 -3.61
N PRO A 6 -15.00 -20.94 -4.45
CA PRO A 6 -16.30 -21.53 -4.19
C PRO A 6 -16.26 -22.66 -3.14
N ASP A 7 -15.09 -23.26 -2.90
CA ASP A 7 -14.94 -24.48 -2.11
C ASP A 7 -14.59 -24.20 -0.63
N LYS A 8 -14.27 -22.96 -0.28
CA LYS A 8 -13.91 -22.56 1.09
C LYS A 8 -14.32 -21.12 1.38
N PRO A 9 -14.47 -20.74 2.67
CA PRO A 9 -14.79 -19.37 3.05
C PRO A 9 -13.77 -18.38 2.52
N ASN A 10 -14.20 -17.19 2.15
CA ASN A 10 -13.34 -16.09 1.74
C ASN A 10 -13.17 -15.11 2.91
N PHE A 11 -11.92 -14.77 3.22
CA PHE A 11 -11.56 -13.76 4.20
C PHE A 11 -10.98 -12.54 3.48
N ILE A 12 -11.78 -11.47 3.41
CA ILE A 12 -11.37 -10.21 2.78
C ILE A 12 -10.91 -9.24 3.86
N VAL A 13 -9.72 -8.69 3.70
CA VAL A 13 -9.18 -7.63 4.55
C VAL A 13 -9.14 -6.33 3.76
N MET A 14 -9.93 -5.35 4.19
CA MET A 14 -9.88 -4.01 3.60
C MET A 14 -8.59 -3.31 4.00
N VAL A 15 -7.86 -2.74 3.01
CA VAL A 15 -6.61 -2.01 3.23
C VAL A 15 -6.77 -0.59 2.67
N GLY A 16 -6.68 0.43 3.53
CA GLY A 16 -6.81 1.82 3.07
C GLY A 16 -6.90 2.83 4.21
N LEU A 17 -6.60 4.07 3.89
CA LEU A 17 -6.63 5.21 4.83
C LEU A 17 -8.05 5.51 5.33
N PRO A 18 -8.23 6.17 6.49
CA PRO A 18 -9.51 6.78 6.86
C PRO A 18 -10.00 7.70 5.73
N GLY A 19 -11.28 7.66 5.40
CA GLY A 19 -11.84 8.44 4.27
C GLY A 19 -11.73 7.78 2.89
N SER A 20 -11.05 6.63 2.75
CA SER A 20 -10.91 5.96 1.44
C SER A 20 -12.16 5.21 0.95
N GLY A 21 -13.23 5.14 1.75
CA GLY A 21 -14.49 4.48 1.36
C GLY A 21 -14.54 2.98 1.69
N LYS A 22 -13.65 2.47 2.55
CA LYS A 22 -13.61 1.05 2.97
C LYS A 22 -14.95 0.50 3.41
N THR A 23 -15.60 1.16 4.38
CA THR A 23 -16.87 0.72 4.96
C THR A 23 -17.97 0.58 3.91
N THR A 24 -18.08 1.58 3.02
CA THR A 24 -19.04 1.51 1.91
C THR A 24 -18.74 0.33 1.00
N THR A 25 -17.46 0.13 0.65
CA THR A 25 -17.06 -1.00 -0.21
C THR A 25 -17.25 -2.34 0.50
N ALA A 26 -16.90 -2.44 1.78
CA ALA A 26 -17.09 -3.66 2.59
C ALA A 26 -18.56 -4.06 2.68
N ASN A 27 -19.46 -3.09 2.95
CA ASN A 27 -20.89 -3.34 3.01
C ASN A 27 -21.46 -3.76 1.66
N ASN A 28 -21.05 -3.09 0.55
CA ASN A 28 -21.47 -3.49 -0.80
C ASN A 28 -21.00 -4.92 -1.16
N ILE A 29 -19.78 -5.31 -0.74
CA ILE A 29 -19.30 -6.69 -0.90
C ILE A 29 -20.13 -7.64 -0.04
N GLY A 30 -20.35 -7.30 1.24
CA GLY A 30 -21.14 -8.09 2.18
C GLY A 30 -22.55 -8.36 1.67
N GLU A 31 -23.26 -7.33 1.24
CA GLU A 31 -24.61 -7.44 0.69
C GLU A 31 -24.67 -8.25 -0.60
N ARG A 32 -23.77 -7.92 -1.56
CA ARG A 32 -23.76 -8.55 -2.88
C ARG A 32 -23.44 -10.05 -2.82
N PHE A 33 -22.53 -10.45 -1.91
CA PHE A 33 -21.99 -11.80 -1.86
C PHE A 33 -22.41 -12.55 -0.57
N LYS A 34 -23.30 -11.97 0.22
CA LYS A 34 -23.81 -12.56 1.48
C LYS A 34 -22.70 -12.91 2.46
N MET A 35 -21.78 -11.99 2.66
CA MET A 35 -20.64 -12.12 3.58
C MET A 35 -20.92 -11.34 4.86
N ASP A 36 -20.47 -11.87 6.01
CA ASP A 36 -20.54 -11.14 7.27
C ASP A 36 -19.46 -10.03 7.27
N VAL A 37 -19.83 -8.79 7.63
CA VAL A 37 -18.91 -7.65 7.70
C VAL A 37 -18.59 -7.33 9.16
N PHE A 38 -17.30 -7.26 9.48
CA PHE A 38 -16.79 -6.95 10.83
C PHE A 38 -16.06 -5.62 10.80
N SER A 39 -16.73 -4.53 11.25
CA SER A 39 -16.21 -3.18 11.24
C SER A 39 -15.63 -2.76 12.58
N SER A 40 -14.35 -2.34 12.60
CA SER A 40 -13.71 -1.84 13.82
C SER A 40 -14.40 -0.61 14.41
N ASP A 41 -15.05 0.21 13.57
CA ASP A 41 -15.76 1.41 14.01
C ASP A 41 -17.11 1.04 14.63
N GLU A 42 -17.80 0.02 14.13
CA GLU A 42 -19.04 -0.51 14.74
C GLU A 42 -18.76 -1.13 16.10
N TYR A 43 -17.77 -2.02 16.20
CA TYR A 43 -17.37 -2.61 17.49
C TYR A 43 -16.96 -1.56 18.51
N ARG A 44 -16.28 -0.50 18.05
CA ARG A 44 -15.89 0.62 18.91
C ARG A 44 -17.11 1.40 19.38
N SER A 45 -18.09 1.62 18.53
CA SER A 45 -19.35 2.26 18.92
C SER A 45 -20.12 1.47 19.98
N ILE A 46 -20.07 0.12 19.93
CA ILE A 46 -20.73 -0.76 20.90
C ILE A 46 -19.99 -0.76 22.25
N ILE A 47 -18.65 -0.77 22.24
CA ILE A 47 -17.82 -0.96 23.44
C ILE A 47 -17.49 0.35 24.13
N CYS A 48 -17.36 1.43 23.36
CA CYS A 48 -16.92 2.76 23.83
C CYS A 48 -17.98 3.85 23.65
N ASP A 49 -19.18 3.53 23.18
CA ASP A 49 -20.25 4.47 22.84
C ASP A 49 -19.87 5.51 21.77
N SER A 50 -18.71 5.37 21.15
CA SER A 50 -18.22 6.27 20.11
C SER A 50 -17.21 5.60 19.17
N PRO A 51 -17.35 5.72 17.84
CA PRO A 51 -16.38 5.20 16.89
C PRO A 51 -15.02 5.92 16.92
N ALA A 52 -14.96 7.09 17.55
CA ALA A 52 -13.74 7.88 17.67
C ALA A 52 -12.93 7.54 18.94
N ASP A 53 -13.53 6.88 19.93
CA ASP A 53 -12.85 6.54 21.18
C ASP A 53 -11.91 5.34 20.98
N GLN A 54 -10.62 5.54 21.21
CA GLN A 54 -9.58 4.52 21.07
C GLN A 54 -9.08 3.97 22.40
N SER A 55 -9.67 4.37 23.53
CA SER A 55 -9.22 4.00 24.87
C SER A 55 -9.27 2.48 25.14
N LYS A 56 -10.22 1.76 24.50
CA LYS A 56 -10.39 0.32 24.63
C LYS A 56 -10.05 -0.45 23.35
N ASN A 57 -9.11 0.03 22.59
CA ASN A 57 -8.80 -0.51 21.25
C ASN A 57 -8.48 -2.03 21.29
N ASP A 58 -7.78 -2.51 22.33
CA ASP A 58 -7.46 -3.94 22.48
C ASP A 58 -8.72 -4.79 22.74
N GLU A 59 -9.68 -4.31 23.54
CA GLU A 59 -10.96 -4.98 23.79
C GLU A 59 -11.80 -5.04 22.51
N VAL A 60 -11.87 -3.93 21.77
CA VAL A 60 -12.56 -3.83 20.48
C VAL A 60 -12.03 -4.88 19.50
N PHE A 61 -10.73 -4.92 19.28
CA PHE A 61 -10.15 -5.88 18.33
C PHE A 61 -10.22 -7.33 18.84
N LYS A 62 -10.11 -7.57 20.15
CA LYS A 62 -10.26 -8.91 20.73
C LYS A 62 -11.67 -9.45 20.45
N ARG A 63 -12.70 -8.65 20.68
CA ARG A 63 -14.08 -9.05 20.42
C ARG A 63 -14.35 -9.22 18.93
N LEU A 64 -13.92 -8.27 18.12
CA LEU A 64 -14.09 -8.31 16.67
C LEU A 64 -13.46 -9.58 16.06
N TYR A 65 -12.21 -9.89 16.41
CA TYR A 65 -11.54 -11.09 15.88
C TYR A 65 -12.13 -12.38 16.42
N HIS A 66 -12.63 -12.40 17.66
CA HIS A 66 -13.36 -13.56 18.20
C HIS A 66 -14.61 -13.87 17.34
N ASP A 67 -15.42 -12.86 17.08
CA ASP A 67 -16.68 -13.03 16.34
C ASP A 67 -16.42 -13.34 14.86
N LEU A 68 -15.41 -12.67 14.24
CA LEU A 68 -14.94 -12.93 12.88
C LEU A 68 -14.45 -14.38 12.72
N ARG A 69 -13.60 -14.84 13.65
CA ARG A 69 -13.08 -16.20 13.67
C ARG A 69 -14.21 -17.21 13.77
N TYR A 70 -15.16 -16.99 14.69
CA TYR A 70 -16.33 -17.86 14.85
C TYR A 70 -17.13 -17.97 13.53
N SER A 71 -17.36 -16.86 12.84
CA SER A 71 -18.07 -16.85 11.54
C SER A 71 -17.34 -17.70 10.48
N LEU A 72 -16.00 -17.54 10.36
CA LEU A 72 -15.19 -18.36 9.46
C LEU A 72 -15.22 -19.84 9.81
N GLU A 73 -15.18 -20.21 11.09
CA GLU A 73 -15.28 -21.60 11.56
C GLU A 73 -16.65 -22.23 11.25
N GLN A 74 -17.70 -21.42 11.12
CA GLN A 74 -19.02 -21.86 10.64
C GLN A 74 -19.10 -21.94 9.09
N GLY A 75 -17.99 -21.77 8.38
CA GLY A 75 -17.94 -21.85 6.92
C GLY A 75 -18.47 -20.60 6.20
N LYS A 76 -18.67 -19.48 6.91
CA LYS A 76 -19.12 -18.22 6.31
C LYS A 76 -17.94 -17.41 5.80
N SER A 77 -18.11 -16.76 4.66
CA SER A 77 -17.18 -15.75 4.16
C SER A 77 -17.34 -14.44 4.92
N VAL A 78 -16.22 -13.72 5.14
CA VAL A 78 -16.20 -12.51 5.98
C VAL A 78 -15.38 -11.38 5.36
N VAL A 79 -15.74 -10.13 5.71
CA VAL A 79 -14.98 -8.92 5.38
C VAL A 79 -14.54 -8.24 6.69
N LEU A 80 -13.26 -8.02 6.84
CA LEU A 80 -12.68 -7.22 7.93
C LEU A 80 -12.55 -5.76 7.47
N ASP A 81 -13.43 -4.89 7.98
CA ASP A 81 -13.41 -3.45 7.75
C ASP A 81 -12.64 -2.72 8.86
N ALA A 82 -11.35 -2.55 8.63
CA ALA A 82 -10.46 -1.71 9.42
C ALA A 82 -9.39 -1.09 8.49
N THR A 83 -8.57 -0.19 8.97
CA THR A 83 -7.58 0.49 8.11
C THR A 83 -6.54 -0.45 7.52
N ASN A 84 -6.00 -1.38 8.29
CA ASN A 84 -5.04 -2.44 7.93
C ASN A 84 -3.87 -1.97 7.03
N VAL A 85 -3.52 -0.68 7.07
CA VAL A 85 -2.49 -0.08 6.21
C VAL A 85 -1.08 -0.54 6.56
N SER A 86 -0.85 -0.95 7.81
CA SER A 86 0.47 -1.39 8.27
C SER A 86 0.64 -2.91 8.15
N LEU A 87 1.86 -3.34 7.85
CA LEU A 87 2.25 -4.75 7.90
C LEU A 87 1.87 -5.41 9.23
N LYS A 88 2.07 -4.70 10.36
CA LYS A 88 1.75 -5.22 11.71
C LYS A 88 0.25 -5.55 11.85
N ALA A 89 -0.63 -4.65 11.37
CA ALA A 89 -2.08 -4.88 11.46
C ALA A 89 -2.51 -6.09 10.62
N ARG A 90 -2.00 -6.22 9.40
CA ARG A 90 -2.31 -7.34 8.52
C ARG A 90 -1.77 -8.68 9.03
N LEU A 91 -0.54 -8.71 9.54
CA LEU A 91 0.02 -9.92 10.18
C LEU A 91 -0.77 -10.33 11.43
N ARG A 92 -1.31 -9.35 12.20
CA ARG A 92 -2.24 -9.65 13.30
C ARG A 92 -3.50 -10.32 12.77
N ALA A 93 -4.14 -9.76 11.75
CA ALA A 93 -5.33 -10.35 11.15
C ALA A 93 -5.10 -11.79 10.67
N MET A 94 -3.93 -12.06 10.05
CA MET A 94 -3.54 -13.42 9.65
C MET A 94 -3.33 -14.37 10.83
N ALA A 95 -2.72 -13.88 11.92
CA ALA A 95 -2.50 -14.68 13.12
C ALA A 95 -3.82 -15.07 13.80
N GLU A 96 -4.80 -14.16 13.83
CA GLU A 96 -6.11 -14.41 14.46
C GLU A 96 -6.94 -15.49 13.76
N ILE A 97 -6.70 -15.71 12.45
CA ILE A 97 -7.35 -16.76 11.66
C ILE A 97 -6.49 -18.01 11.44
N GLN A 98 -5.35 -18.11 12.14
CA GLN A 98 -4.46 -19.25 11.99
C GLN A 98 -5.17 -20.57 12.23
N GLY A 99 -4.96 -21.55 11.35
CA GLY A 99 -5.59 -22.87 11.38
C GLY A 99 -6.93 -22.96 10.66
N ILE A 100 -7.51 -21.85 10.21
CA ILE A 100 -8.74 -21.87 9.40
C ILE A 100 -8.39 -21.97 7.92
N ASN A 101 -8.95 -22.96 7.23
CA ASN A 101 -8.81 -23.09 5.77
C ASN A 101 -9.78 -22.13 5.08
N CYS A 102 -9.28 -20.95 4.71
CA CYS A 102 -10.04 -19.92 3.98
C CYS A 102 -9.19 -19.31 2.85
N HIS A 103 -9.83 -18.70 1.86
CA HIS A 103 -9.20 -17.93 0.80
C HIS A 103 -8.99 -16.49 1.26
N LYS A 104 -7.74 -16.02 1.32
CA LYS A 104 -7.34 -14.77 1.95
C LYS A 104 -7.09 -13.69 0.91
N ILE A 105 -7.84 -12.61 0.98
CA ILE A 105 -7.83 -11.53 -0.01
C ILE A 105 -7.48 -10.21 0.68
N ALA A 106 -6.43 -9.53 0.21
CA ALA A 106 -6.16 -8.13 0.54
C ALA A 106 -6.85 -7.23 -0.49
N TYR A 107 -7.87 -6.49 -0.07
CA TYR A 107 -8.56 -5.53 -0.94
C TYR A 107 -8.06 -4.13 -0.67
N VAL A 108 -7.25 -3.58 -1.60
CA VAL A 108 -6.55 -2.30 -1.44
C VAL A 108 -7.36 -1.18 -2.06
N MET A 109 -7.71 -0.18 -1.24
CA MET A 109 -8.45 1.00 -1.71
C MET A 109 -7.57 1.90 -2.57
N THR A 110 -8.11 2.40 -3.68
CA THR A 110 -7.39 3.18 -4.69
C THR A 110 -7.87 4.64 -4.79
N THR A 111 -8.55 5.12 -3.75
CA THR A 111 -9.06 6.49 -3.68
C THR A 111 -7.89 7.48 -3.64
N PRO A 112 -7.87 8.51 -4.51
CA PRO A 112 -6.85 9.56 -4.49
C PRO A 112 -6.75 10.25 -3.12
N TYR A 113 -5.54 10.66 -2.74
CA TYR A 113 -5.29 11.24 -1.41
C TYR A 113 -6.11 12.51 -1.14
N GLU A 114 -6.24 13.39 -2.13
CA GLU A 114 -7.01 14.62 -2.04
C GLU A 114 -8.49 14.32 -1.75
N THR A 115 -9.05 13.30 -2.43
CA THR A 115 -10.42 12.83 -2.19
C THR A 115 -10.58 12.25 -0.78
N ILE A 116 -9.56 11.55 -0.27
CA ILE A 116 -9.54 11.03 1.12
C ILE A 116 -9.65 12.18 2.12
N VAL A 117 -8.82 13.22 1.96
CA VAL A 117 -8.81 14.39 2.84
C VAL A 117 -10.13 15.15 2.74
N GLU A 118 -10.64 15.37 1.54
CA GLU A 118 -11.93 16.01 1.31
C GLU A 118 -13.07 15.26 2.01
N ARG A 119 -13.13 13.93 1.85
CA ARG A 119 -14.16 13.10 2.48
C ARG A 119 -14.04 13.11 4.00
N ASP A 120 -12.81 13.04 4.54
CA ASP A 120 -12.59 13.09 5.99
C ASP A 120 -13.04 14.45 6.56
N SER A 121 -12.79 15.55 5.85
CA SER A 121 -13.20 16.89 6.27
C SER A 121 -14.73 17.05 6.44
N LYS A 122 -15.52 16.24 5.70
CA LYS A 122 -16.99 16.25 5.72
C LYS A 122 -17.61 15.24 6.71
N ARG A 123 -16.78 14.40 7.36
CA ARG A 123 -17.27 13.39 8.31
C ARG A 123 -17.70 14.04 9.63
N ARG A 124 -18.72 13.45 10.26
CA ARG A 124 -19.11 13.82 11.64
C ARG A 124 -17.94 13.61 12.63
N TRP A 125 -17.22 12.50 12.47
CA TRP A 125 -16.06 12.13 13.28
C TRP A 125 -14.82 12.23 12.39
N LYS A 126 -14.25 13.43 12.31
CA LYS A 126 -13.04 13.71 11.52
C LYS A 126 -11.83 13.10 12.18
N VAL A 127 -10.97 12.49 11.38
CA VAL A 127 -9.64 12.06 11.82
C VAL A 127 -8.66 13.23 11.76
N GLY A 128 -8.77 14.05 10.72
CA GLY A 128 -7.89 15.17 10.43
C GLY A 128 -6.67 14.79 9.61
N GLU A 129 -6.30 15.65 8.66
CA GLU A 129 -5.23 15.38 7.70
C GLU A 129 -3.88 15.11 8.37
N ASP A 130 -3.53 15.86 9.41
CA ASP A 130 -2.28 15.65 10.17
C ASP A 130 -2.20 14.25 10.79
N VAL A 131 -3.32 13.78 11.35
CA VAL A 131 -3.40 12.43 11.94
C VAL A 131 -3.35 11.37 10.85
N ILE A 132 -4.00 11.60 9.69
CA ILE A 132 -3.93 10.72 8.53
C ILE A 132 -2.47 10.60 8.06
N LYS A 133 -1.74 11.71 7.93
CA LYS A 133 -0.32 11.72 7.54
C LYS A 133 0.57 11.04 8.58
N LYS A 134 0.45 11.39 9.86
CA LYS A 134 1.35 10.94 10.93
C LYS A 134 1.14 9.48 11.31
N ASN A 135 -0.10 9.01 11.37
CA ASN A 135 -0.43 7.70 11.94
C ASN A 135 -0.73 6.65 10.87
N PHE A 136 -1.35 7.03 9.77
CA PHE A 136 -1.81 6.07 8.76
C PHE A 136 -0.91 6.07 7.52
N LEU A 137 -0.62 7.21 6.92
CA LEU A 137 0.24 7.29 5.73
C LEU A 137 1.67 6.86 6.06
N ARG A 138 2.22 7.29 7.20
CA ARG A 138 3.55 6.88 7.66
C ARG A 138 3.71 5.38 7.83
N SER A 139 2.65 4.68 8.20
CA SER A 139 2.67 3.22 8.40
C SER A 139 2.17 2.43 7.21
N PHE A 140 1.74 3.11 6.14
CA PHE A 140 1.24 2.45 4.95
C PHE A 140 2.38 1.68 4.25
N LEU A 141 2.13 0.40 4.04
CA LEU A 141 2.91 -0.48 3.18
C LEU A 141 1.97 -1.28 2.31
N PHE A 142 2.24 -1.35 1.01
CA PHE A 142 1.49 -2.18 0.10
C PHE A 142 1.58 -3.66 0.55
N PRO A 143 0.49 -4.45 0.50
CA PRO A 143 0.53 -5.85 0.91
C PRO A 143 1.57 -6.66 0.15
N ALA A 144 2.30 -7.53 0.86
CA ALA A 144 3.26 -8.46 0.29
C ALA A 144 2.68 -9.88 0.27
N TRP A 145 2.89 -10.63 -0.80
CA TRP A 145 2.38 -12.03 -0.90
C TRP A 145 2.81 -12.91 0.27
N GLY A 146 4.04 -12.73 0.75
CA GLY A 146 4.55 -13.49 1.88
C GLY A 146 3.89 -13.20 3.23
N GLU A 147 2.94 -12.27 3.30
CA GLU A 147 2.05 -12.12 4.44
C GLU A 147 1.01 -13.26 4.52
N GLY A 148 0.86 -14.05 3.45
CA GLY A 148 -0.04 -15.20 3.37
C GLY A 148 -1.32 -14.94 2.59
N TRP A 149 -1.35 -13.94 1.71
CA TRP A 149 -2.47 -13.66 0.81
C TRP A 149 -2.54 -14.68 -0.33
N ASP A 150 -3.73 -15.18 -0.62
CA ASP A 150 -4.01 -15.93 -1.83
C ASP A 150 -4.28 -14.97 -3.02
N GLU A 151 -4.80 -13.75 -2.72
CA GLU A 151 -5.06 -12.72 -3.72
C GLU A 151 -4.82 -11.32 -3.14
N ILE A 152 -4.25 -10.41 -3.96
CA ILE A 152 -4.18 -8.97 -3.68
C ILE A 152 -4.99 -8.26 -4.76
N VAL A 153 -6.03 -7.52 -4.36
CA VAL A 153 -6.95 -6.84 -5.28
C VAL A 153 -6.71 -5.33 -5.21
N VAL A 154 -6.37 -4.75 -6.37
CA VAL A 154 -6.28 -3.30 -6.61
C VAL A 154 -7.31 -2.93 -7.67
N PRO A 155 -8.51 -2.45 -7.30
CA PRO A 155 -9.64 -2.32 -8.23
C PRO A 155 -9.43 -1.38 -9.41
N SER A 156 -8.50 -0.44 -9.30
CA SER A 156 -8.16 0.50 -10.37
C SER A 156 -7.35 -0.14 -11.51
N ILE A 157 -6.68 -1.28 -11.27
CA ILE A 157 -5.95 -2.00 -12.30
C ILE A 157 -6.97 -2.89 -13.04
N THR A 158 -7.60 -2.32 -14.03
CA THR A 158 -8.62 -2.98 -14.88
C THR A 158 -8.00 -3.48 -16.18
N ARG A 159 -8.76 -4.25 -16.94
CA ARG A 159 -8.35 -4.66 -18.29
C ARG A 159 -8.07 -3.46 -19.20
N GLU A 160 -8.89 -2.42 -19.10
CA GLU A 160 -8.71 -1.17 -19.85
C GLU A 160 -7.39 -0.47 -19.51
N VAL A 161 -6.93 -0.58 -18.26
CA VAL A 161 -5.61 -0.06 -17.83
C VAL A 161 -4.48 -0.90 -18.43
N LEU A 162 -4.60 -2.23 -18.38
CA LEU A 162 -3.59 -3.15 -18.91
C LEU A 162 -3.49 -3.09 -20.45
N ASP A 163 -4.60 -2.87 -21.13
CA ASP A 163 -4.68 -2.72 -22.59
C ASP A 163 -4.47 -1.24 -23.03
N CYS A 164 -3.88 -0.39 -22.17
CA CYS A 164 -3.70 1.04 -22.44
C CYS A 164 -2.91 1.28 -23.73
N PRO A 165 -3.44 2.04 -24.70
CA PRO A 165 -2.70 2.35 -25.93
C PRO A 165 -1.38 3.07 -25.64
N TYR A 166 -0.32 2.70 -26.34
CA TYR A 166 1.02 3.28 -26.17
C TYR A 166 1.01 4.81 -26.21
N LYS A 167 0.26 5.41 -27.13
CA LYS A 167 0.16 6.87 -27.29
C LYS A 167 -0.44 7.56 -26.04
N GLU A 168 -1.39 6.90 -25.37
CA GLU A 168 -1.97 7.43 -24.13
C GLU A 168 -0.96 7.32 -22.98
N PHE A 169 -0.31 6.17 -22.83
CA PHE A 169 0.79 5.99 -21.89
C PHE A 169 1.91 7.01 -22.13
N GLU A 170 2.36 7.16 -23.38
CA GLU A 170 3.42 8.10 -23.75
C GLU A 170 3.08 9.54 -23.35
N THR A 171 1.83 9.97 -23.55
CA THR A 171 1.37 11.30 -23.13
C THR A 171 1.47 11.48 -21.62
N LEU A 172 0.94 10.52 -20.83
CA LEU A 172 0.99 10.56 -19.37
C LEU A 172 2.43 10.52 -18.85
N TRP A 173 3.27 9.72 -19.49
CA TRP A 173 4.68 9.58 -19.14
C TRP A 173 5.47 10.86 -19.42
N ASN A 174 5.26 11.50 -20.58
CA ASN A 174 5.93 12.74 -20.93
C ASN A 174 5.54 13.87 -19.99
N ASP A 175 4.27 13.98 -19.61
CA ASP A 175 3.81 14.96 -18.60
C ASP A 175 4.48 14.74 -17.24
N LEU A 176 4.62 13.49 -16.82
CA LEU A 176 5.31 13.13 -15.60
C LEU A 176 6.81 13.41 -15.69
N ALA A 177 7.45 13.01 -16.79
CA ALA A 177 8.87 13.25 -17.05
C ALA A 177 9.20 14.74 -17.02
N ALA A 178 8.37 15.58 -17.67
CA ALA A 178 8.56 17.02 -17.63
C ALA A 178 8.52 17.60 -16.20
N LYS A 179 7.62 17.12 -15.37
CA LYS A 179 7.51 17.54 -13.95
C LYS A 179 8.73 17.08 -13.13
N THR A 180 9.13 15.83 -13.26
CA THR A 180 10.19 15.24 -12.44
C THR A 180 11.59 15.69 -12.87
N MET A 181 11.84 15.87 -14.17
CA MET A 181 13.13 16.36 -14.70
C MET A 181 13.41 17.82 -14.33
N ASN A 182 12.37 18.61 -14.08
CA ASN A 182 12.49 20.00 -13.61
C ASN A 182 12.40 20.12 -12.07
N PHE A 183 12.17 19.04 -11.35
CA PHE A 183 12.02 19.07 -9.90
C PHE A 183 13.37 18.98 -9.20
N ASN A 184 13.84 20.13 -8.70
CA ASN A 184 15.02 20.20 -7.85
C ASN A 184 14.65 19.75 -6.44
N GLN A 185 15.39 18.80 -5.90
CA GLN A 185 15.10 18.23 -4.59
C GLN A 185 15.50 19.13 -3.41
N ASN A 186 16.29 20.20 -3.63
CA ASN A 186 16.71 21.18 -2.61
C ASN A 186 17.12 20.53 -1.27
N ASN A 187 17.94 19.49 -1.36
CA ASN A 187 18.35 18.70 -0.22
C ASN A 187 19.82 18.32 -0.39
N PRO A 188 20.69 18.46 0.63
CA PRO A 188 22.13 18.21 0.52
C PRO A 188 22.50 16.74 0.16
N TYR A 189 21.53 15.82 0.30
CA TYR A 189 21.72 14.42 -0.04
C TYR A 189 21.39 14.09 -1.51
N HIS A 190 20.88 15.05 -2.28
CA HIS A 190 20.45 14.84 -3.66
C HIS A 190 21.11 15.89 -4.60
N SER A 191 22.01 15.43 -5.44
CA SER A 191 22.67 16.27 -6.47
C SER A 191 21.91 16.31 -7.79
N LEU A 192 20.97 15.37 -8.00
CA LEU A 192 20.19 15.21 -9.22
C LEU A 192 18.78 15.76 -9.07
N THR A 193 18.15 16.10 -10.19
CA THR A 193 16.71 16.30 -10.23
C THR A 193 15.99 14.98 -9.92
N LEU A 194 14.73 15.05 -9.52
CA LEU A 194 13.95 13.86 -9.17
C LEU A 194 13.91 12.83 -10.31
N GLY A 195 13.64 13.29 -11.55
CA GLY A 195 13.58 12.40 -12.71
C GLY A 195 14.93 11.80 -13.07
N ALA A 196 16.03 12.60 -12.97
CA ALA A 196 17.37 12.10 -13.23
C ALA A 196 17.81 11.04 -12.19
N HIS A 197 17.47 11.23 -10.91
CA HIS A 197 17.70 10.25 -9.84
C HIS A 197 16.96 8.94 -10.11
N MET A 198 15.64 8.99 -10.36
CA MET A 198 14.84 7.81 -10.67
C MET A 198 15.34 7.06 -11.91
N GLY A 199 15.69 7.78 -12.98
CA GLY A 199 16.28 7.19 -14.19
C GLY A 199 17.62 6.50 -13.92
N LYS A 200 18.52 7.16 -13.18
CA LYS A 200 19.81 6.58 -12.80
C LYS A 200 19.66 5.32 -11.92
N THR A 201 18.69 5.31 -10.99
CA THR A 201 18.37 4.10 -10.20
C THR A 201 17.99 2.94 -11.11
N ALA A 202 17.12 3.18 -12.11
CA ALA A 202 16.73 2.16 -13.09
C ALA A 202 17.93 1.67 -13.94
N ASP A 203 18.79 2.56 -14.40
CA ASP A 203 19.99 2.21 -15.16
C ASP A 203 20.96 1.33 -14.36
N ILE A 204 21.17 1.66 -13.08
CA ILE A 204 22.02 0.85 -12.18
C ILE A 204 21.44 -0.56 -12.05
N LEU A 205 20.12 -0.69 -11.81
CA LEU A 205 19.47 -2.00 -11.72
C LEU A 205 19.61 -2.80 -13.03
N CYS A 206 19.42 -2.17 -14.18
CA CYS A 206 19.63 -2.81 -15.48
C CYS A 206 21.09 -3.32 -15.63
N ASN A 207 22.07 -2.55 -15.19
CA ASN A 207 23.48 -2.91 -15.25
C ASN A 207 23.86 -4.08 -14.33
N THR A 208 23.09 -4.32 -13.25
CA THR A 208 23.25 -5.53 -12.41
C THR A 208 22.68 -6.81 -13.05
N GLY A 209 22.14 -6.72 -14.27
CA GLY A 209 21.56 -7.85 -14.99
C GLY A 209 20.09 -8.14 -14.66
N ILE A 210 19.44 -7.30 -13.85
CA ILE A 210 18.00 -7.43 -13.59
C ILE A 210 17.25 -7.09 -14.88
N ARG A 211 16.35 -8.03 -15.31
CA ARG A 211 15.51 -7.90 -16.50
C ARG A 211 14.04 -8.11 -16.14
N ASN A 212 13.62 -7.50 -15.04
CA ASN A 212 12.25 -7.57 -14.55
C ASN A 212 11.60 -6.19 -14.72
N ASP A 213 10.64 -6.10 -15.64
CA ASP A 213 9.99 -4.83 -16.00
C ASP A 213 9.30 -4.17 -14.81
N SER A 214 8.73 -4.95 -13.88
CA SER A 214 8.09 -4.40 -12.67
C SER A 214 9.08 -3.65 -11.78
N ILE A 215 10.30 -4.18 -11.62
CA ILE A 215 11.34 -3.56 -10.78
C ILE A 215 11.90 -2.32 -11.47
N ILE A 216 12.11 -2.38 -12.78
CA ILE A 216 12.61 -1.23 -13.56
C ILE A 216 11.57 -0.12 -13.56
N THR A 217 10.29 -0.44 -13.83
CA THR A 217 9.19 0.53 -13.71
C THR A 217 9.14 1.12 -12.30
N ALA A 218 9.25 0.29 -11.27
CA ALA A 218 9.26 0.78 -9.89
C ALA A 218 10.46 1.73 -9.65
N ALA A 219 11.64 1.45 -10.18
CA ALA A 219 12.80 2.33 -10.05
C ALA A 219 12.59 3.69 -10.73
N MET A 220 11.93 3.70 -11.87
CA MET A 220 11.59 4.94 -12.58
C MET A 220 10.46 5.75 -11.90
N LEU A 221 9.78 5.19 -10.89
CA LEU A 221 8.60 5.80 -10.24
C LEU A 221 8.69 5.84 -8.70
N HIS A 222 9.75 5.28 -8.07
CA HIS A 222 9.77 5.05 -6.62
C HIS A 222 9.60 6.32 -5.80
N ASP A 223 10.15 7.39 -6.27
CA ASP A 223 10.21 8.68 -5.60
C ASP A 223 9.15 9.70 -6.07
N ILE A 224 8.23 9.29 -6.95
CA ILE A 224 7.19 10.18 -7.51
C ILE A 224 6.36 10.90 -6.42
N GLY A 225 6.21 10.28 -5.26
CA GLY A 225 5.52 10.88 -4.13
C GLY A 225 6.18 12.14 -3.57
N LYS A 226 7.46 12.39 -3.89
CA LYS A 226 8.17 13.63 -3.51
C LYS A 226 7.50 14.87 -4.10
N LEU A 227 6.85 14.76 -5.27
CA LEU A 227 6.07 15.85 -5.87
C LEU A 227 4.92 16.34 -4.99
N TYR A 228 4.43 15.49 -4.07
CA TYR A 228 3.24 15.73 -3.25
C TYR A 228 3.54 15.86 -1.76
N THR A 229 4.79 15.61 -1.34
CA THR A 229 5.16 15.56 0.08
C THR A 229 6.26 16.54 0.47
N GLN A 230 6.68 17.41 -0.46
CA GLN A 230 7.72 18.40 -0.19
C GLN A 230 7.29 19.36 0.92
N THR A 231 8.14 19.49 1.93
CA THR A 231 8.07 20.52 2.95
C THR A 231 9.46 21.15 3.08
N THR A 232 9.53 22.43 3.39
CA THR A 232 10.81 23.15 3.52
C THR A 232 10.95 23.63 4.95
N ASP A 233 12.11 23.38 5.56
CA ASP A 233 12.42 23.87 6.90
C ASP A 233 12.90 25.35 6.89
N GLU A 234 13.21 25.89 8.06
CA GLU A 234 13.66 27.29 8.23
C GLU A 234 15.01 27.57 7.54
N GLN A 235 15.80 26.53 7.26
CA GLN A 235 17.09 26.63 6.55
C GLN A 235 16.92 26.52 5.03
N GLY A 236 15.70 26.36 4.53
CA GLY A 236 15.43 26.18 3.09
C GLY A 236 15.68 24.76 2.57
N ILE A 237 15.93 23.79 3.45
CA ILE A 237 16.15 22.39 3.09
C ILE A 237 14.81 21.69 2.94
N SER A 238 14.63 20.95 1.84
CA SER A 238 13.43 20.20 1.56
C SER A 238 13.43 18.81 2.19
N HIS A 239 12.27 18.42 2.73
CA HIS A 239 11.98 17.11 3.32
C HIS A 239 10.79 16.46 2.62
N TYR A 240 10.79 15.13 2.51
CA TYR A 240 9.82 14.35 1.72
C TYR A 240 9.22 13.22 2.55
N TYR A 241 8.65 13.54 3.71
CA TYR A 241 8.07 12.52 4.60
C TYR A 241 6.92 11.76 3.94
N ASN A 242 6.96 10.43 4.06
CA ASN A 242 5.93 9.51 3.53
C ASN A 242 5.83 9.48 1.99
N HIS A 243 6.85 9.91 1.25
CA HIS A 243 6.81 9.92 -0.21
C HIS A 243 6.56 8.53 -0.82
N ALA A 244 7.12 7.45 -0.25
CA ALA A 244 6.89 6.09 -0.74
C ALA A 244 5.40 5.70 -0.68
N ALA A 245 4.75 5.98 0.45
CA ALA A 245 3.32 5.75 0.61
C ALA A 245 2.48 6.63 -0.31
N MET A 246 2.80 7.93 -0.39
CA MET A 246 2.11 8.87 -1.27
C MET A 246 2.26 8.50 -2.74
N GLY A 247 3.47 8.13 -3.19
CA GLY A 247 3.74 7.66 -4.55
C GLY A 247 2.93 6.42 -4.89
N THR A 248 2.86 5.46 -3.95
CA THR A 248 2.05 4.25 -4.12
C THR A 248 0.56 4.58 -4.28
N LEU A 249 0.00 5.46 -3.42
CA LEU A 249 -1.40 5.91 -3.54
C LEU A 249 -1.67 6.62 -4.86
N TYR A 250 -0.75 7.48 -5.28
CA TYR A 250 -0.85 8.18 -6.56
C TYR A 250 -0.86 7.19 -7.74
N LEU A 251 0.07 6.24 -7.78
CA LEU A 251 0.12 5.23 -8.84
C LEU A 251 -1.10 4.30 -8.83
N MET A 252 -1.64 3.95 -7.67
CA MET A 252 -2.90 3.22 -7.58
C MET A 252 -4.11 4.03 -8.09
N SER A 253 -4.06 5.35 -8.02
CA SER A 253 -5.12 6.21 -8.58
C SER A 253 -4.94 6.51 -10.08
N CYS A 254 -3.72 6.39 -10.59
CA CYS A 254 -3.33 6.61 -11.99
C CYS A 254 -2.54 5.41 -12.55
N PRO A 255 -3.09 4.18 -12.53
CA PRO A 255 -2.31 2.97 -12.79
C PRO A 255 -1.80 2.82 -14.23
N LYS A 256 -2.32 3.56 -15.20
CA LYS A 256 -1.79 3.64 -16.56
C LYS A 256 -0.33 4.12 -16.61
N LEU A 257 0.11 4.90 -15.62
CA LEU A 257 1.50 5.34 -15.49
C LEU A 257 2.49 4.19 -15.22
N LEU A 258 2.02 3.03 -14.79
CA LEU A 258 2.89 1.86 -14.64
C LEU A 258 3.39 1.34 -15.99
N GLY A 259 2.62 1.52 -17.08
CA GLY A 259 3.00 1.09 -18.43
C GLY A 259 3.22 -0.43 -18.55
N LEU A 260 2.56 -1.21 -17.70
CA LEU A 260 2.65 -2.67 -17.64
C LEU A 260 1.33 -3.29 -18.07
N ASP A 261 1.41 -4.34 -18.88
CA ASP A 261 0.27 -5.04 -19.49
C ASP A 261 -0.21 -6.27 -18.67
N ASN A 262 0.47 -6.54 -17.56
CA ASN A 262 0.20 -7.68 -16.69
C ASN A 262 -0.17 -7.23 -15.28
N TYR A 263 -1.26 -7.78 -14.73
CA TYR A 263 -1.76 -7.43 -13.39
C TYR A 263 -0.73 -7.68 -12.28
N ASP A 264 -0.11 -8.86 -12.27
CA ASP A 264 0.88 -9.21 -11.25
C ASP A 264 2.14 -8.35 -11.36
N ALA A 265 2.52 -7.96 -12.58
CA ALA A 265 3.61 -7.02 -12.80
C ALA A 265 3.30 -5.63 -12.22
N CYS A 266 2.07 -5.13 -12.39
CA CYS A 266 1.62 -3.90 -11.76
C CYS A 266 1.67 -3.97 -10.23
N LEU A 267 1.19 -5.08 -9.64
CA LEU A 267 1.24 -5.28 -8.18
C LEU A 267 2.68 -5.32 -7.66
N GLN A 268 3.59 -5.99 -8.39
CA GLN A 268 5.01 -6.02 -8.05
C GLN A 268 5.64 -4.62 -8.10
N ALA A 269 5.35 -3.83 -9.13
CA ALA A 269 5.84 -2.46 -9.23
C ALA A 269 5.36 -1.61 -8.04
N LEU A 270 4.06 -1.66 -7.69
CA LEU A 270 3.49 -0.99 -6.53
C LEU A 270 4.14 -1.45 -5.22
N PHE A 271 4.43 -2.74 -5.09
CA PHE A 271 5.16 -3.28 -3.94
C PHE A 271 6.54 -2.62 -3.82
N TYR A 272 7.37 -2.61 -4.87
CA TYR A 272 8.71 -2.04 -4.80
C TYR A 272 8.68 -0.52 -4.55
N VAL A 273 7.76 0.23 -5.18
CA VAL A 273 7.55 1.65 -4.88
C VAL A 273 7.21 1.86 -3.41
N SER A 274 6.30 1.06 -2.85
CA SER A 274 5.89 1.20 -1.45
C SER A 274 6.99 0.80 -0.46
N TRP A 275 7.81 -0.19 -0.81
CA TRP A 275 8.77 -0.81 0.10
C TRP A 275 10.21 -0.32 -0.05
N HIS A 276 10.53 0.57 -1.02
CA HIS A 276 11.93 0.95 -1.28
C HIS A 276 12.62 1.53 -0.04
N MET A 277 11.93 2.36 0.74
CA MET A 277 12.48 2.89 2.00
C MET A 277 12.75 1.81 3.04
N MET A 278 11.97 0.71 3.04
CA MET A 278 12.19 -0.42 3.94
C MET A 278 13.51 -1.14 3.66
N ALA A 279 14.06 -1.07 2.45
CA ALA A 279 15.39 -1.62 2.14
C ALA A 279 16.47 -1.01 3.03
N HIS A 280 16.44 0.31 3.22
CA HIS A 280 17.39 1.02 4.10
C HIS A 280 17.23 0.62 5.56
N ASP A 281 15.98 0.53 6.05
CA ASP A 281 15.69 0.12 7.43
C ASP A 281 16.11 -1.34 7.70
N ILE A 282 15.86 -2.23 6.75
CA ILE A 282 16.28 -3.63 6.84
C ILE A 282 17.81 -3.75 6.90
N LYS A 283 18.54 -3.02 6.04
CA LYS A 283 20.01 -3.04 6.00
C LYS A 283 20.63 -2.58 7.32
N LYS A 284 20.09 -1.50 7.90
CA LYS A 284 20.51 -0.95 9.20
C LYS A 284 20.03 -1.79 10.39
N GLY A 285 19.08 -2.69 10.16
CA GLY A 285 18.44 -3.48 11.21
C GLY A 285 19.33 -4.60 11.74
N THR A 286 18.94 -5.13 12.91
CA THR A 286 19.58 -6.31 13.53
C THR A 286 19.35 -7.58 12.70
N ASP A 287 20.13 -8.65 12.97
CA ASP A 287 19.93 -9.94 12.31
C ASP A 287 18.52 -10.51 12.54
N LYS A 288 17.93 -10.25 13.71
CA LYS A 288 16.53 -10.58 13.99
C LYS A 288 15.58 -9.84 13.05
N THR A 289 15.81 -8.57 12.78
CA THR A 289 15.05 -7.76 11.84
C THR A 289 15.18 -8.31 10.41
N LYS A 290 16.41 -8.55 9.95
CA LYS A 290 16.71 -9.10 8.64
C LYS A 290 16.05 -10.47 8.43
N SER A 291 16.18 -11.37 9.40
CA SER A 291 15.54 -12.70 9.37
C SER A 291 14.01 -12.62 9.34
N LYS A 292 13.41 -11.67 10.09
CA LYS A 292 11.96 -11.43 10.06
C LYS A 292 11.48 -11.05 8.66
N TYR A 293 12.12 -10.06 8.03
CA TYR A 293 11.70 -9.60 6.72
C TYR A 293 12.02 -10.62 5.62
N ARG A 294 13.15 -11.34 5.71
CA ARG A 294 13.44 -12.44 4.79
C ARG A 294 12.38 -13.55 4.84
N ARG A 295 11.88 -13.87 6.04
CA ARG A 295 10.78 -14.85 6.20
C ARG A 295 9.46 -14.33 5.60
N ILE A 296 9.13 -13.04 5.78
CA ILE A 296 7.90 -12.43 5.27
C ILE A 296 7.93 -12.30 3.75
N LEU A 297 9.06 -11.88 3.17
CA LEU A 297 9.17 -11.59 1.74
C LEU A 297 9.60 -12.79 0.89
N GLY A 298 10.18 -13.82 1.52
CA GLY A 298 10.90 -14.87 0.82
C GLY A 298 12.28 -14.39 0.32
N ASN A 299 13.17 -15.33 -0.02
CA ASN A 299 14.56 -14.99 -0.36
C ASN A 299 14.64 -14.09 -1.60
N THR A 300 13.94 -14.45 -2.67
CA THR A 300 14.03 -13.73 -3.96
C THR A 300 13.57 -12.27 -3.82
N THR A 301 12.37 -12.04 -3.28
CA THR A 301 11.82 -10.68 -3.12
C THR A 301 12.67 -9.85 -2.15
N TYR A 302 13.14 -10.48 -1.05
CA TYR A 302 14.02 -9.84 -0.08
C TYR A 302 15.33 -9.37 -0.73
N ASP A 303 16.02 -10.26 -1.46
CA ASP A 303 17.31 -9.95 -2.08
C ASP A 303 17.15 -8.89 -3.20
N LEU A 304 16.06 -8.94 -3.97
CA LEU A 304 15.75 -7.92 -4.97
C LEU A 304 15.42 -6.56 -4.35
N LEU A 305 14.70 -6.53 -3.22
CA LEU A 305 14.41 -5.29 -2.50
C LEU A 305 15.70 -4.65 -1.96
N LEU A 306 16.65 -5.44 -1.46
CA LEU A 306 17.94 -4.91 -1.03
C LEU A 306 18.78 -4.36 -2.18
N LYS A 307 18.81 -5.05 -3.32
CA LYS A 307 19.47 -4.56 -4.55
C LYS A 307 18.84 -3.25 -5.04
N PHE A 308 17.52 -3.16 -4.96
CA PHE A 308 16.81 -1.91 -5.27
C PHE A 308 17.30 -0.76 -4.39
N GLY A 309 17.36 -0.95 -3.07
CA GLY A 309 17.84 0.07 -2.15
C GLY A 309 19.35 0.37 -2.28
N ASP A 310 20.17 -0.57 -2.82
CA ASP A 310 21.57 -0.29 -3.18
C ASP A 310 21.65 0.65 -4.39
N ALA A 311 20.86 0.35 -5.43
CA ALA A 311 20.81 1.16 -6.65
C ALA A 311 20.27 2.58 -6.37
N ASP A 312 19.23 2.70 -5.54
CA ASP A 312 18.69 3.97 -5.06
C ASP A 312 19.77 4.80 -4.33
N THR A 313 20.51 4.18 -3.42
CA THR A 313 21.61 4.85 -2.69
C THR A 313 22.75 5.28 -3.63
N GLU A 314 23.12 4.46 -4.61
CA GLU A 314 24.19 4.75 -5.57
C GLU A 314 23.81 5.86 -6.57
N ALA A 315 22.52 6.07 -6.79
CA ALA A 315 22.00 7.06 -7.73
C ALA A 315 22.06 8.51 -7.22
N HIS A 316 22.46 8.75 -5.98
CA HIS A 316 22.57 10.10 -5.37
C HIS A 316 23.71 10.93 -5.90
#